data_7c8c2a51ae5624ac9b77234dc834f081
#
_entry.id   7c8c2a51ae5624ac9b77234dc834f081
#
_cell.length_a   1.000
_cell.length_b   1.000
_cell.length_c   1.000
_cell.angle_alpha   90.00
_cell.angle_beta   90.00
_cell.angle_gamma   90.00
#
_symmetry.space_group_name_H-M   'P 1'
#
loop_
_entity.id
_entity.type
_entity.pdbx_description
1 polymer ?
#
loop_
_entity_poly.entity_id
_entity_poly.type
_entity_poly.pdbx_seq_one_letter_code
_entity_poly.pdbx_strand_id
1 'polypeptide(L)'
;MEVPTAVSGLFILDTFVETAYMTRFLDGEGELENDQQDFEQKLRPLSFDDFAGQDKVLENLRVFVEAANQREEALDHVLLHGPPGLGKTTLAHIIANELEAGLKLSSGPVIDKPGELAGLLTNLEERDVLFIDEIHRLSPVVEEYLYSAMEDYRIDIMIDSGPAARSVQINLNQFTLIGATPRSGLLTAPLRARFGINSRLQYYSVELLSNIVERSAHILNVPIDANAAVEIARRSRGTPRIANALLRRMRDFAQVKGNGTITLEIAEYGLEALHVDTYGLDEMDHKILLCLIEKFKGGPVGLNTVATAVGEQAGTLEEVYEPYLIQQGFMVRTQRGRMVTEKAYQHLDKKDPNLQNGLFDL
;
A
#
# COMPACT_ATOMS: atom_id res chain seq x y z
N MET A 1 35.68 -17.63 46.97
CA MET A 1 35.54 -18.12 45.59
C MET A 1 34.10 -17.83 45.16
N GLU A 2 33.94 -16.69 44.59
CA GLU A 2 32.64 -16.19 44.13
C GLU A 2 32.45 -16.55 42.66
N VAL A 3 31.27 -17.07 42.33
CA VAL A 3 30.84 -17.37 40.95
C VAL A 3 30.08 -16.13 40.42
N PRO A 4 30.44 -15.53 39.31
CA PRO A 4 29.69 -14.40 38.77
C PRO A 4 28.48 -14.89 37.97
N THR A 5 27.34 -14.31 38.25
CA THR A 5 26.04 -14.42 37.61
C THR A 5 26.08 -13.93 36.16
N ALA A 6 25.84 -14.84 35.20
CA ALA A 6 25.61 -14.53 33.80
C ALA A 6 24.08 -14.51 33.54
N VAL A 7 23.43 -13.36 33.70
CA VAL A 7 21.98 -13.19 33.42
C VAL A 7 21.65 -11.96 32.53
N SER A 8 22.63 -11.16 32.10
CA SER A 8 22.39 -9.94 31.35
C SER A 8 22.54 -10.04 29.82
N GLY A 9 22.86 -11.22 29.28
CA GLY A 9 23.06 -11.40 27.82
C GLY A 9 21.84 -11.88 27.03
N LEU A 10 20.85 -12.45 27.72
CA LEU A 10 19.73 -13.09 27.04
C LEU A 10 18.58 -12.11 26.67
N PHE A 11 18.43 -11.04 27.44
CA PHE A 11 17.39 -10.03 27.20
C PHE A 11 17.69 -9.08 26.02
N ILE A 12 18.96 -8.90 25.67
CA ILE A 12 19.36 -7.99 24.56
C ILE A 12 19.25 -8.69 23.20
N LEU A 13 19.38 -10.00 23.13
CA LEU A 13 19.24 -10.74 21.87
C LEU A 13 17.77 -10.88 21.43
N ASP A 14 16.84 -11.04 22.38
CA ASP A 14 15.40 -11.14 22.04
C ASP A 14 14.86 -9.82 21.48
N THR A 15 15.27 -8.68 22.03
CA THR A 15 14.84 -7.36 21.55
C THR A 15 15.35 -7.05 20.13
N PHE A 16 16.58 -7.48 19.80
CA PHE A 16 17.14 -7.27 18.45
C PHE A 16 16.52 -8.16 17.38
N VAL A 17 16.12 -9.37 17.73
CA VAL A 17 15.47 -10.30 16.82
C VAL A 17 14.03 -9.85 16.54
N GLU A 18 13.30 -9.38 17.55
CA GLU A 18 11.93 -8.86 17.40
C GLU A 18 11.89 -7.57 16.57
N THR A 19 12.80 -6.63 16.81
CA THR A 19 12.86 -5.36 16.06
C THR A 19 13.25 -5.59 14.60
N ALA A 20 14.17 -6.51 14.31
CA ALA A 20 14.54 -6.87 12.95
C ALA A 20 13.42 -7.59 12.18
N TYR A 21 12.55 -8.34 12.88
CA TYR A 21 11.38 -8.99 12.28
C TYR A 21 10.32 -7.98 11.85
N MET A 22 10.11 -6.92 12.63
CA MET A 22 9.07 -5.92 12.36
C MET A 22 9.47 -4.95 11.24
N THR A 23 10.72 -4.50 11.20
CA THR A 23 11.26 -3.66 10.13
C THR A 23 11.22 -4.39 8.77
N ARG A 24 11.59 -5.69 8.75
CA ARG A 24 11.47 -6.54 7.54
C ARG A 24 10.03 -6.78 7.09
N PHE A 25 9.08 -6.71 7.99
CA PHE A 25 7.66 -6.92 7.69
C PHE A 25 7.05 -5.76 6.89
N LEU A 26 7.57 -4.55 7.09
CA LEU A 26 7.15 -3.34 6.37
C LEU A 26 7.98 -3.08 5.10
N ASP A 27 9.25 -3.52 5.08
CA ASP A 27 10.21 -3.21 4.01
C ASP A 27 10.34 -4.27 2.90
N GLY A 28 9.68 -5.43 3.02
CA GLY A 28 9.48 -6.41 1.92
C GLY A 28 10.75 -6.92 1.24
N GLU A 29 11.74 -7.48 1.98
CA GLU A 29 12.86 -8.17 1.35
C GLU A 29 13.04 -9.62 1.85
N GLY A 30 13.06 -10.55 0.89
CA GLY A 30 13.58 -11.90 1.04
C GLY A 30 12.57 -13.04 1.23
N GLU A 31 12.99 -14.26 1.49
CA GLU A 31 12.27 -15.54 1.50
C GLU A 31 10.92 -15.60 2.26
N LEU A 32 10.60 -14.59 3.07
CA LEU A 32 9.29 -14.37 3.68
C LEU A 32 8.23 -13.84 2.69
N GLU A 33 8.62 -13.37 1.49
CA GLU A 33 7.70 -12.85 0.48
C GLU A 33 6.77 -13.94 -0.07
N ASN A 34 7.25 -15.16 -0.26
CA ASN A 34 6.43 -16.25 -0.80
C ASN A 34 5.31 -16.64 0.19
N ASP A 35 5.63 -16.77 1.47
CA ASP A 35 4.63 -17.08 2.52
C ASP A 35 3.61 -15.97 2.71
N GLN A 36 4.01 -14.71 2.51
CA GLN A 36 3.10 -13.56 2.56
C GLN A 36 2.22 -13.48 1.33
N GLN A 37 2.79 -13.70 0.14
CA GLN A 37 2.04 -13.72 -1.11
C GLN A 37 0.99 -14.83 -1.12
N ASP A 38 1.33 -16.03 -0.69
CA ASP A 38 0.41 -17.16 -0.56
C ASP A 38 -0.71 -16.87 0.46
N PHE A 39 -0.38 -16.20 1.56
CA PHE A 39 -1.35 -15.79 2.55
C PHE A 39 -2.32 -14.72 2.01
N GLU A 40 -1.78 -13.67 1.37
CA GLU A 40 -2.59 -12.62 0.77
C GLU A 40 -3.47 -13.17 -0.38
N GLN A 41 -2.95 -14.09 -1.19
CA GLN A 41 -3.71 -14.73 -2.27
C GLN A 41 -4.92 -15.50 -1.74
N LYS A 42 -4.77 -16.27 -0.65
CA LYS A 42 -5.89 -17.03 -0.02
C LYS A 42 -7.01 -16.12 0.49
N LEU A 43 -6.68 -14.92 0.96
CA LEU A 43 -7.63 -13.96 1.50
C LEU A 43 -8.24 -13.04 0.43
N ARG A 44 -7.68 -13.05 -0.79
CA ARG A 44 -8.08 -12.14 -1.87
C ARG A 44 -9.51 -12.47 -2.33
N PRO A 45 -10.43 -11.49 -2.37
CA PRO A 45 -11.72 -11.66 -3.02
C PRO A 45 -11.54 -11.90 -4.53
N LEU A 46 -12.42 -12.72 -5.11
CA LEU A 46 -12.36 -13.13 -6.51
C LEU A 46 -13.43 -12.49 -7.38
N SER A 47 -14.46 -11.91 -6.77
CA SER A 47 -15.57 -11.24 -7.45
C SER A 47 -15.84 -9.86 -6.85
N PHE A 48 -16.60 -9.03 -7.56
CA PHE A 48 -17.06 -7.75 -7.01
C PHE A 48 -17.95 -7.94 -5.76
N ASP A 49 -18.69 -9.05 -5.65
CA ASP A 49 -19.58 -9.31 -4.52
C ASP A 49 -18.80 -9.61 -3.23
N ASP A 50 -17.62 -10.20 -3.36
CA ASP A 50 -16.74 -10.52 -2.24
C ASP A 50 -15.90 -9.33 -1.78
N PHE A 51 -15.82 -8.27 -2.60
CA PHE A 51 -14.98 -7.10 -2.30
C PHE A 51 -15.74 -6.11 -1.42
N ALA A 52 -15.32 -5.98 -0.17
CA ALA A 52 -15.94 -5.06 0.77
C ALA A 52 -15.48 -3.61 0.56
N GLY A 53 -16.42 -2.66 0.68
CA GLY A 53 -16.15 -1.22 0.59
C GLY A 53 -15.91 -0.71 -0.82
N GLN A 54 -15.55 0.56 -0.95
CA GLN A 54 -15.35 1.26 -2.25
C GLN A 54 -16.64 1.28 -3.12
N ASP A 55 -17.82 1.27 -2.52
CA ASP A 55 -19.12 1.01 -3.16
C ASP A 55 -19.34 1.77 -4.47
N LYS A 56 -19.07 3.08 -4.49
CA LYS A 56 -19.21 3.90 -5.71
C LYS A 56 -18.25 3.49 -6.83
N VAL A 57 -17.04 3.05 -6.47
CA VAL A 57 -16.05 2.57 -7.45
C VAL A 57 -16.51 1.25 -8.03
N LEU A 58 -16.97 0.33 -7.17
CA LEU A 58 -17.45 -0.99 -7.57
C LEU A 58 -18.69 -0.89 -8.43
N GLU A 59 -19.67 -0.06 -8.06
CA GLU A 59 -20.90 0.16 -8.82
C GLU A 59 -20.58 0.60 -10.26
N ASN A 60 -19.70 1.57 -10.44
CA ASN A 60 -19.28 2.01 -11.77
C ASN A 60 -18.52 0.93 -12.54
N LEU A 61 -17.56 0.25 -11.89
CA LEU A 61 -16.77 -0.80 -12.54
C LEU A 61 -17.66 -1.97 -13.00
N ARG A 62 -18.66 -2.38 -12.22
CA ARG A 62 -19.65 -3.39 -12.61
C ARG A 62 -20.35 -3.01 -13.92
N VAL A 63 -20.85 -1.78 -13.99
CA VAL A 63 -21.55 -1.29 -15.20
C VAL A 63 -20.60 -1.29 -16.41
N PHE A 64 -19.36 -0.83 -16.23
CA PHE A 64 -18.42 -0.75 -17.36
C PHE A 64 -17.99 -2.14 -17.84
N VAL A 65 -17.71 -3.07 -16.91
CA VAL A 65 -17.34 -4.46 -17.23
C VAL A 65 -18.52 -5.18 -17.91
N GLU A 66 -19.72 -5.05 -17.38
CA GLU A 66 -20.91 -5.65 -17.99
C GLU A 66 -21.16 -5.11 -19.41
N ALA A 67 -21.01 -3.79 -19.60
CA ALA A 67 -21.17 -3.17 -20.90
C ALA A 67 -20.09 -3.63 -21.91
N ALA A 68 -18.84 -3.79 -21.49
CA ALA A 68 -17.76 -4.32 -22.33
C ALA A 68 -18.03 -5.78 -22.72
N ASN A 69 -18.48 -6.60 -21.77
CA ASN A 69 -18.87 -7.99 -22.05
C ASN A 69 -20.05 -8.11 -23.03
N GLN A 70 -21.10 -7.27 -22.88
CA GLN A 70 -22.23 -7.27 -23.80
C GLN A 70 -21.86 -6.88 -25.24
N ARG A 71 -20.81 -6.06 -25.42
CA ARG A 71 -20.31 -5.64 -26.74
C ARG A 71 -19.21 -6.55 -27.28
N GLU A 72 -18.72 -7.50 -26.45
CA GLU A 72 -17.56 -8.34 -26.75
C GLU A 72 -16.28 -7.52 -27.07
N GLU A 73 -16.13 -6.35 -26.43
CA GLU A 73 -15.00 -5.43 -26.59
C GLU A 73 -14.06 -5.46 -25.40
N ALA A 74 -12.81 -5.02 -25.57
CA ALA A 74 -11.93 -4.73 -24.44
C ALA A 74 -12.52 -3.59 -23.60
N LEU A 75 -12.34 -3.67 -22.27
CA LEU A 75 -12.73 -2.59 -21.37
C LEU A 75 -11.82 -1.38 -21.61
N ASP A 76 -12.36 -0.18 -21.49
CA ASP A 76 -11.54 1.04 -21.45
C ASP A 76 -10.43 0.93 -20.41
N HIS A 77 -9.28 1.55 -20.69
CA HIS A 77 -8.14 1.55 -19.77
C HIS A 77 -8.50 2.15 -18.42
N VAL A 78 -8.08 1.49 -17.32
CA VAL A 78 -8.46 1.81 -15.95
C VAL A 78 -7.24 2.32 -15.16
N LEU A 79 -7.37 3.48 -14.51
CA LEU A 79 -6.41 3.96 -13.53
C LEU A 79 -6.96 3.79 -12.10
N LEU A 80 -6.33 2.93 -11.32
CA LEU A 80 -6.61 2.74 -9.90
C LEU A 80 -5.60 3.53 -9.08
N HIS A 81 -6.04 4.53 -8.33
CA HIS A 81 -5.12 5.33 -7.53
C HIS A 81 -5.59 5.52 -6.09
N GLY A 82 -4.64 5.70 -5.19
CA GLY A 82 -4.86 5.87 -3.75
C GLY A 82 -3.78 5.18 -2.93
N PRO A 83 -3.75 5.41 -1.61
CA PRO A 83 -2.76 4.86 -0.70
C PRO A 83 -2.46 3.36 -0.91
N PRO A 84 -1.28 2.87 -0.52
CA PRO A 84 -0.97 1.45 -0.60
C PRO A 84 -1.89 0.62 0.29
N GLY A 85 -2.08 -0.67 -0.04
CA GLY A 85 -2.85 -1.61 0.79
C GLY A 85 -4.37 -1.52 0.71
N LEU A 86 -4.94 -0.72 -0.22
CA LEU A 86 -6.40 -0.54 -0.37
C LEU A 86 -7.07 -1.51 -1.35
N GLY A 87 -6.32 -2.44 -1.96
CA GLY A 87 -6.88 -3.46 -2.84
C GLY A 87 -6.81 -3.14 -4.35
N LYS A 88 -5.91 -2.24 -4.82
CA LYS A 88 -5.73 -1.94 -6.25
C LYS A 88 -5.44 -3.18 -7.10
N THR A 89 -4.47 -3.98 -6.69
CA THR A 89 -4.11 -5.25 -7.35
C THR A 89 -5.26 -6.26 -7.29
N THR A 90 -5.99 -6.29 -6.17
CA THR A 90 -7.17 -7.16 -6.01
C THR A 90 -8.27 -6.78 -7.00
N LEU A 91 -8.56 -5.49 -7.16
CA LEU A 91 -9.53 -5.02 -8.15
C LEU A 91 -9.12 -5.37 -9.59
N ALA A 92 -7.83 -5.31 -9.91
CA ALA A 92 -7.34 -5.73 -11.22
C ALA A 92 -7.62 -7.22 -11.49
N HIS A 93 -7.42 -8.09 -10.49
CA HIS A 93 -7.78 -9.50 -10.60
C HIS A 93 -9.28 -9.72 -10.76
N ILE A 94 -10.11 -8.99 -9.98
CA ILE A 94 -11.56 -9.09 -10.08
C ILE A 94 -12.03 -8.64 -11.47
N ILE A 95 -11.53 -7.49 -11.97
CA ILE A 95 -11.90 -6.99 -13.30
C ILE A 95 -11.55 -8.02 -14.37
N ALA A 96 -10.35 -8.63 -14.31
CA ALA A 96 -9.98 -9.67 -15.29
C ALA A 96 -10.86 -10.91 -15.18
N ASN A 97 -11.19 -11.36 -13.97
CA ASN A 97 -12.10 -12.49 -13.76
C ASN A 97 -13.51 -12.21 -14.30
N GLU A 98 -14.06 -11.03 -14.03
CA GLU A 98 -15.40 -10.63 -14.48
C GLU A 98 -15.47 -10.37 -16.00
N LEU A 99 -14.33 -10.05 -16.63
CA LEU A 99 -14.19 -9.97 -18.09
C LEU A 99 -13.96 -11.36 -18.74
N GLU A 100 -13.76 -12.41 -17.94
CA GLU A 100 -13.34 -13.75 -18.41
C GLU A 100 -12.06 -13.68 -19.28
N ALA A 101 -11.14 -12.77 -18.94
CA ALA A 101 -9.95 -12.44 -19.69
C ALA A 101 -8.66 -12.88 -18.98
N GLY A 102 -7.60 -13.12 -19.74
CA GLY A 102 -6.27 -13.37 -19.19
C GLY A 102 -5.73 -12.14 -18.46
N LEU A 103 -4.99 -12.36 -17.37
CA LEU A 103 -4.34 -11.30 -16.61
C LEU A 103 -2.82 -11.44 -16.66
N LYS A 104 -2.14 -10.42 -17.19
CA LYS A 104 -0.69 -10.29 -17.11
C LYS A 104 -0.34 -9.23 -16.06
N LEU A 105 0.57 -9.57 -15.17
CA LEU A 105 1.02 -8.68 -14.08
C LEU A 105 2.41 -8.17 -14.37
N SER A 106 2.63 -6.88 -14.17
CA SER A 106 3.94 -6.24 -14.20
C SER A 106 3.97 -5.03 -13.26
N SER A 107 5.12 -4.39 -13.16
CA SER A 107 5.27 -3.15 -12.39
C SER A 107 6.16 -2.13 -13.12
N GLY A 108 5.98 -0.84 -12.84
CA GLY A 108 6.78 0.23 -13.44
C GLY A 108 8.28 0.00 -13.32
N PRO A 109 8.82 -0.34 -12.14
CA PRO A 109 10.24 -0.61 -11.95
C PRO A 109 10.80 -1.77 -12.76
N VAL A 110 9.98 -2.76 -13.13
CA VAL A 110 10.41 -3.93 -13.91
C VAL A 110 10.48 -3.62 -15.40
N ILE A 111 9.67 -2.67 -15.87
CA ILE A 111 9.63 -2.26 -17.28
C ILE A 111 10.63 -1.11 -17.50
N ASP A 112 11.92 -1.45 -17.61
CA ASP A 112 12.98 -0.45 -17.75
C ASP A 112 13.18 0.02 -19.20
N LYS A 113 12.90 -0.88 -20.19
CA LYS A 113 13.15 -0.63 -21.61
C LYS A 113 11.92 -0.86 -22.49
N PRO A 114 11.79 -0.13 -23.61
CA PRO A 114 10.69 -0.33 -24.55
C PRO A 114 10.52 -1.76 -25.06
N GLY A 115 11.63 -2.53 -25.19
CA GLY A 115 11.59 -3.93 -25.62
C GLY A 115 10.89 -4.85 -24.61
N GLU A 116 10.99 -4.56 -23.30
CA GLU A 116 10.30 -5.32 -22.26
C GLU A 116 8.78 -5.06 -22.31
N LEU A 117 8.39 -3.78 -22.48
CA LEU A 117 6.99 -3.41 -22.70
C LEU A 117 6.44 -4.09 -23.96
N ALA A 118 7.20 -4.06 -25.06
CA ALA A 118 6.80 -4.68 -26.32
C ALA A 118 6.61 -6.19 -26.15
N GLY A 119 7.50 -6.87 -25.42
CA GLY A 119 7.38 -8.29 -25.09
C GLY A 119 6.12 -8.61 -24.29
N LEU A 120 5.74 -7.75 -23.34
CA LEU A 120 4.50 -7.92 -22.59
C LEU A 120 3.28 -7.74 -23.49
N LEU A 121 3.24 -6.65 -24.30
CA LEU A 121 2.09 -6.29 -25.13
C LEU A 121 1.85 -7.28 -26.28
N THR A 122 2.90 -7.79 -26.92
CA THR A 122 2.78 -8.75 -28.03
C THR A 122 2.33 -10.15 -27.59
N ASN A 123 2.42 -10.47 -26.30
CA ASN A 123 1.96 -11.70 -25.71
C ASN A 123 0.53 -11.64 -25.13
N LEU A 124 -0.18 -10.52 -25.32
CA LEU A 124 -1.58 -10.39 -24.93
C LEU A 124 -2.48 -10.98 -26.01
N GLU A 125 -3.47 -11.72 -25.57
CA GLU A 125 -4.58 -12.16 -26.41
C GLU A 125 -5.68 -11.09 -26.50
N GLU A 126 -6.67 -11.30 -27.35
CA GLU A 126 -7.78 -10.37 -27.50
C GLU A 126 -8.54 -10.20 -26.18
N ARG A 127 -8.79 -8.97 -25.76
CA ARG A 127 -9.43 -8.58 -24.51
C ARG A 127 -8.66 -8.87 -23.23
N ASP A 128 -7.42 -9.37 -23.31
CA ASP A 128 -6.58 -9.58 -22.12
C ASP A 128 -6.38 -8.30 -21.31
N VAL A 129 -6.12 -8.48 -20.03
CA VAL A 129 -5.82 -7.41 -19.07
C VAL A 129 -4.33 -7.36 -18.78
N LEU A 130 -3.69 -6.22 -19.02
CA LEU A 130 -2.34 -5.93 -18.55
C LEU A 130 -2.44 -5.04 -17.29
N PHE A 131 -1.96 -5.53 -16.16
CA PHE A 131 -1.87 -4.74 -14.93
C PHE A 131 -0.42 -4.28 -14.72
N ILE A 132 -0.23 -2.97 -14.53
CA ILE A 132 1.06 -2.37 -14.19
C ILE A 132 0.94 -1.67 -12.85
N ASP A 133 1.56 -2.27 -11.81
CA ASP A 133 1.67 -1.62 -10.50
C ASP A 133 2.75 -0.54 -10.54
N GLU A 134 2.64 0.46 -9.66
CA GLU A 134 3.55 1.61 -9.62
C GLU A 134 3.81 2.25 -10.99
N ILE A 135 2.77 2.34 -11.82
CA ILE A 135 2.88 2.84 -13.21
C ILE A 135 3.53 4.22 -13.31
N HIS A 136 3.51 5.02 -12.26
CA HIS A 136 4.18 6.32 -12.16
C HIS A 136 5.72 6.23 -12.19
N ARG A 137 6.28 5.03 -12.05
CA ARG A 137 7.73 4.77 -12.09
C ARG A 137 8.24 4.33 -13.46
N LEU A 138 7.37 4.27 -14.46
CA LEU A 138 7.79 4.07 -15.85
C LEU A 138 8.71 5.21 -16.29
N SER A 139 9.75 4.88 -17.07
CA SER A 139 10.59 5.89 -17.67
C SER A 139 9.81 6.66 -18.75
N PRO A 140 10.11 7.96 -18.98
CA PRO A 140 9.44 8.75 -20.04
C PRO A 140 9.49 8.09 -21.42
N VAL A 141 10.57 7.39 -21.72
CA VAL A 141 10.71 6.66 -23.00
C VAL A 141 9.70 5.52 -23.09
N VAL A 142 9.54 4.73 -22.03
CA VAL A 142 8.56 3.63 -21.98
C VAL A 142 7.13 4.16 -22.03
N GLU A 143 6.85 5.29 -21.36
CA GLU A 143 5.54 5.95 -21.44
C GLU A 143 5.15 6.31 -22.88
N GLU A 144 6.09 6.83 -23.70
CA GLU A 144 5.81 7.20 -25.09
C GLU A 144 5.37 5.99 -25.95
N TYR A 145 5.99 4.83 -25.74
CA TYR A 145 5.56 3.58 -26.40
C TYR A 145 4.17 3.12 -25.90
N LEU A 146 3.91 3.31 -24.63
CA LEU A 146 2.63 2.95 -24.03
C LEU A 146 1.49 3.82 -24.59
N TYR A 147 1.74 5.09 -24.93
CA TYR A 147 0.73 5.97 -25.53
C TYR A 147 0.17 5.40 -26.82
N SER A 148 1.04 5.00 -27.76
CA SER A 148 0.61 4.42 -29.04
C SER A 148 -0.08 3.08 -28.86
N ALA A 149 0.38 2.28 -27.90
CA ALA A 149 -0.25 1.01 -27.57
C ALA A 149 -1.67 1.17 -27.02
N MET A 150 -1.92 2.21 -26.21
CA MET A 150 -3.23 2.48 -25.61
C MET A 150 -4.22 3.12 -26.60
N GLU A 151 -3.77 3.96 -27.53
CA GLU A 151 -4.64 4.69 -28.43
C GLU A 151 -4.93 3.92 -29.73
N ASP A 152 -3.87 3.35 -30.31
CA ASP A 152 -3.91 2.80 -31.66
C ASP A 152 -3.74 1.27 -31.70
N TYR A 153 -3.56 0.62 -30.55
CA TYR A 153 -3.21 -0.81 -30.45
C TYR A 153 -2.07 -1.21 -31.36
N ARG A 154 -1.00 -0.40 -31.35
CA ARG A 154 0.23 -0.62 -32.09
C ARG A 154 1.44 -0.13 -31.33
N ILE A 155 2.60 -0.70 -31.63
CA ILE A 155 3.87 -0.29 -31.08
C ILE A 155 4.94 -0.22 -32.19
N ASP A 156 5.71 0.87 -32.23
CA ASP A 156 6.80 1.07 -33.19
C ASP A 156 8.13 0.76 -32.50
N ILE A 157 8.80 -0.32 -32.87
CA ILE A 157 10.05 -0.73 -32.26
C ILE A 157 11.22 -0.36 -33.17
N MET A 158 12.21 0.35 -32.61
CA MET A 158 13.47 0.63 -33.29
C MET A 158 14.38 -0.60 -33.24
N ILE A 159 14.71 -1.19 -34.41
CA ILE A 159 15.56 -2.37 -34.50
C ILE A 159 17.05 -2.04 -34.41
N ASP A 160 17.44 -0.88 -34.94
CA ASP A 160 18.84 -0.41 -35.01
C ASP A 160 18.99 0.98 -34.41
N SER A 161 20.20 1.31 -33.99
CA SER A 161 20.61 2.64 -33.56
C SER A 161 21.51 3.30 -34.61
N GLY A 162 21.31 4.60 -34.90
CA GLY A 162 22.13 5.37 -35.81
C GLY A 162 21.42 5.85 -37.10
N PRO A 163 22.15 6.38 -38.10
CA PRO A 163 21.54 6.98 -39.30
C PRO A 163 20.75 6.00 -40.19
N ALA A 164 20.95 4.70 -40.01
CA ALA A 164 20.25 3.63 -40.74
C ALA A 164 19.17 2.94 -39.88
N ALA A 165 18.78 3.54 -38.74
CA ALA A 165 17.77 2.99 -37.88
C ALA A 165 16.45 2.74 -38.62
N ARG A 166 15.89 1.54 -38.42
CA ARG A 166 14.59 1.13 -38.98
C ARG A 166 13.62 0.90 -37.85
N SER A 167 12.41 1.41 -38.01
CA SER A 167 11.31 1.06 -37.12
C SER A 167 10.48 -0.06 -37.73
N VAL A 168 10.01 -0.96 -36.89
CA VAL A 168 9.00 -1.96 -37.26
C VAL A 168 7.76 -1.70 -36.42
N GLN A 169 6.65 -1.49 -37.10
CA GLN A 169 5.34 -1.35 -36.48
C GLN A 169 4.74 -2.74 -36.26
N ILE A 170 4.33 -2.99 -35.03
CA ILE A 170 3.65 -4.23 -34.62
C ILE A 170 2.24 -3.85 -34.20
N ASN A 171 1.24 -4.49 -34.81
CA ASN A 171 -0.14 -4.38 -34.36
C ASN A 171 -0.35 -5.28 -33.14
N LEU A 172 -1.11 -4.78 -32.18
CA LEU A 172 -1.44 -5.45 -30.94
C LEU A 172 -2.92 -5.86 -30.97
N ASN A 173 -3.26 -6.92 -30.28
CA ASN A 173 -4.64 -7.24 -29.97
C ASN A 173 -5.25 -6.15 -29.07
N GLN A 174 -6.56 -5.95 -29.13
CA GLN A 174 -7.22 -5.02 -28.21
C GLN A 174 -7.14 -5.56 -26.79
N PHE A 175 -6.64 -4.75 -25.89
CA PHE A 175 -6.41 -5.12 -24.50
C PHE A 175 -6.86 -4.00 -23.55
N THR A 176 -7.04 -4.36 -22.29
CA THR A 176 -7.29 -3.40 -21.21
C THR A 176 -6.04 -3.18 -20.41
N LEU A 177 -5.56 -1.94 -20.32
CA LEU A 177 -4.52 -1.57 -19.38
C LEU A 177 -5.15 -1.15 -18.05
N ILE A 178 -4.73 -1.76 -16.95
CA ILE A 178 -5.04 -1.32 -15.59
C ILE A 178 -3.75 -0.79 -14.96
N GLY A 179 -3.65 0.52 -14.81
CA GLY A 179 -2.52 1.17 -14.11
C GLY A 179 -2.85 1.36 -12.63
N ALA A 180 -1.90 1.04 -11.74
CA ALA A 180 -2.02 1.34 -10.32
C ALA A 180 -0.94 2.31 -9.85
N THR A 181 -1.31 3.26 -8.97
CA THR A 181 -0.36 4.22 -8.40
C THR A 181 -0.84 4.73 -7.04
N PRO A 182 0.03 4.95 -6.06
CA PRO A 182 -0.33 5.65 -4.83
C PRO A 182 -0.64 7.14 -5.10
N ARG A 183 -0.10 7.71 -6.18
CA ARG A 183 -0.15 9.14 -6.48
C ARG A 183 -0.44 9.41 -7.97
N SER A 184 -1.70 9.65 -8.31
CA SER A 184 -2.07 10.02 -9.68
C SER A 184 -1.40 11.33 -10.18
N GLY A 185 -0.99 12.21 -9.28
CA GLY A 185 -0.29 13.45 -9.61
C GLY A 185 1.15 13.27 -10.12
N LEU A 186 1.75 12.08 -9.96
CA LEU A 186 3.08 11.77 -10.50
C LEU A 186 3.04 11.28 -11.96
N LEU A 187 1.86 10.89 -12.44
CA LEU A 187 1.69 10.54 -13.84
C LEU A 187 1.76 11.77 -14.73
N THR A 188 2.38 11.64 -15.89
CA THR A 188 2.34 12.67 -16.92
C THR A 188 0.89 12.96 -17.34
N ALA A 189 0.59 14.20 -17.69
CA ALA A 189 -0.75 14.57 -18.13
C ALA A 189 -1.21 13.76 -19.37
N PRO A 190 -0.35 13.50 -20.38
CA PRO A 190 -0.69 12.65 -21.52
C PRO A 190 -1.06 11.22 -21.13
N LEU A 191 -0.28 10.56 -20.25
CA LEU A 191 -0.60 9.20 -19.80
C LEU A 191 -1.93 9.15 -19.06
N ARG A 192 -2.13 10.09 -18.12
CA ARG A 192 -3.36 10.15 -17.33
C ARG A 192 -4.61 10.37 -18.18
N ALA A 193 -4.51 11.17 -19.26
CA ALA A 193 -5.65 11.45 -20.16
C ALA A 193 -6.10 10.23 -20.97
N ARG A 194 -5.27 9.20 -21.10
CA ARG A 194 -5.56 7.98 -21.85
C ARG A 194 -6.35 6.93 -21.05
N PHE A 195 -6.47 7.14 -19.75
CA PHE A 195 -7.31 6.29 -18.92
C PHE A 195 -8.77 6.79 -19.00
N GLY A 196 -9.64 6.02 -19.66
CA GLY A 196 -11.07 6.31 -19.76
C GLY A 196 -11.79 6.17 -18.40
N ILE A 197 -11.30 5.24 -17.57
CA ILE A 197 -11.85 4.98 -16.24
C ILE A 197 -10.81 5.36 -15.17
N ASN A 198 -11.17 6.32 -14.30
CA ASN A 198 -10.28 6.80 -13.24
C ASN A 198 -10.95 6.60 -11.87
N SER A 199 -10.41 5.68 -11.07
CA SER A 199 -11.00 5.26 -9.80
C SER A 199 -10.06 5.54 -8.63
N ARG A 200 -10.51 6.41 -7.73
CA ARG A 200 -9.79 6.74 -6.50
C ARG A 200 -10.28 5.86 -5.35
N LEU A 201 -9.38 5.05 -4.80
CA LEU A 201 -9.65 4.26 -3.60
C LEU A 201 -9.42 5.10 -2.34
N GLN A 202 -10.28 4.88 -1.36
CA GLN A 202 -10.24 5.59 -0.08
C GLN A 202 -9.93 4.61 1.05
N TYR A 203 -9.47 5.17 2.18
CA TYR A 203 -9.32 4.39 3.41
C TYR A 203 -10.67 3.82 3.86
N TYR A 204 -10.61 2.65 4.45
CA TYR A 204 -11.77 1.93 4.96
C TYR A 204 -12.16 2.43 6.35
N SER A 205 -13.46 2.38 6.65
CA SER A 205 -13.94 2.60 8.03
C SER A 205 -13.57 1.40 8.92
N VAL A 206 -13.61 1.62 10.23
CA VAL A 206 -13.33 0.54 11.21
C VAL A 206 -14.34 -0.60 11.06
N GLU A 207 -15.61 -0.29 10.80
CA GLU A 207 -16.68 -1.27 10.63
C GLU A 207 -16.42 -2.17 9.41
N LEU A 208 -16.05 -1.58 8.27
CA LEU A 208 -15.71 -2.34 7.07
C LEU A 208 -14.46 -3.20 7.26
N LEU A 209 -13.44 -2.67 7.94
CA LEU A 209 -12.24 -3.45 8.24
C LEU A 209 -12.50 -4.57 9.25
N SER A 210 -13.39 -4.38 10.23
CA SER A 210 -13.79 -5.43 11.15
C SER A 210 -14.42 -6.60 10.39
N ASN A 211 -15.32 -6.32 9.45
CA ASN A 211 -15.93 -7.35 8.60
C ASN A 211 -14.87 -8.08 7.74
N ILE A 212 -13.88 -7.36 7.23
CA ILE A 212 -12.76 -7.96 6.48
C ILE A 212 -11.92 -8.86 7.40
N VAL A 213 -11.63 -8.44 8.63
CA VAL A 213 -10.89 -9.23 9.62
C VAL A 213 -11.65 -10.51 9.97
N GLU A 214 -12.97 -10.42 10.25
CA GLU A 214 -13.80 -11.57 10.57
C GLU A 214 -13.89 -12.56 9.40
N ARG A 215 -14.11 -12.06 8.17
CA ARG A 215 -14.06 -12.89 6.95
C ARG A 215 -12.71 -13.57 6.77
N SER A 216 -11.63 -12.84 6.96
CA SER A 216 -10.26 -13.38 6.85
C SER A 216 -9.97 -14.42 7.92
N ALA A 217 -10.38 -14.20 9.15
CA ALA A 217 -10.28 -15.15 10.26
C ALA A 217 -11.06 -16.44 9.95
N HIS A 218 -12.26 -16.32 9.38
CA HIS A 218 -13.06 -17.48 8.95
C HIS A 218 -12.35 -18.30 7.86
N ILE A 219 -11.81 -17.64 6.82
CA ILE A 219 -11.04 -18.31 5.74
C ILE A 219 -9.82 -19.04 6.31
N LEU A 220 -9.18 -18.48 7.32
CA LEU A 220 -8.02 -19.06 7.99
C LEU A 220 -8.38 -20.13 9.03
N ASN A 221 -9.67 -20.35 9.28
CA ASN A 221 -10.19 -21.24 10.35
C ASN A 221 -9.66 -20.85 11.75
N VAL A 222 -9.59 -19.57 12.03
CA VAL A 222 -9.16 -19.01 13.32
C VAL A 222 -10.37 -18.39 14.01
N PRO A 223 -10.82 -18.90 15.17
CA PRO A 223 -11.87 -18.27 15.94
C PRO A 223 -11.43 -16.88 16.42
N ILE A 224 -12.31 -15.89 16.29
CA ILE A 224 -12.06 -14.51 16.72
C ILE A 224 -13.30 -13.90 17.37
N ASP A 225 -13.11 -13.16 18.45
CA ASP A 225 -14.19 -12.39 19.07
C ASP A 225 -14.45 -11.10 18.27
N ALA A 226 -15.72 -10.70 18.16
CA ALA A 226 -16.10 -9.48 17.44
C ALA A 226 -15.38 -8.23 17.97
N ASN A 227 -15.20 -8.11 19.28
CA ASN A 227 -14.46 -6.99 19.88
C ASN A 227 -12.96 -7.01 19.50
N ALA A 228 -12.36 -8.20 19.38
CA ALA A 228 -10.98 -8.34 18.91
C ALA A 228 -10.85 -7.92 17.44
N ALA A 229 -11.81 -8.30 16.59
CA ALA A 229 -11.84 -7.87 15.19
C ALA A 229 -11.94 -6.35 15.06
N VAL A 230 -12.79 -5.69 15.86
CA VAL A 230 -12.92 -4.24 15.92
C VAL A 230 -11.59 -3.57 16.37
N GLU A 231 -10.91 -4.14 17.38
CA GLU A 231 -9.67 -3.58 17.89
C GLU A 231 -8.53 -3.71 16.86
N ILE A 232 -8.41 -4.85 16.18
CA ILE A 232 -7.49 -5.04 15.07
C ILE A 232 -7.80 -4.04 13.94
N ALA A 233 -9.07 -3.90 13.57
CA ALA A 233 -9.51 -2.99 12.53
C ALA A 233 -9.19 -1.53 12.86
N ARG A 234 -9.39 -1.10 14.12
CA ARG A 234 -9.10 0.25 14.58
C ARG A 234 -7.63 0.62 14.39
N ARG A 235 -6.71 -0.33 14.68
CA ARG A 235 -5.26 -0.10 14.57
C ARG A 235 -4.69 -0.42 13.18
N SER A 236 -5.55 -0.73 12.20
CA SER A 236 -5.13 -1.12 10.83
C SER A 236 -4.95 0.04 9.86
N ARG A 237 -4.88 1.28 10.34
CA ARG A 237 -4.64 2.47 9.51
C ARG A 237 -5.60 2.63 8.33
N GLY A 238 -6.81 2.12 8.43
CA GLY A 238 -7.80 2.17 7.35
C GLY A 238 -7.45 1.31 6.14
N THR A 239 -6.54 0.32 6.25
CA THR A 239 -6.11 -0.51 5.12
C THR A 239 -6.30 -2.00 5.35
N PRO A 240 -6.93 -2.73 4.41
CA PRO A 240 -7.09 -4.19 4.49
C PRO A 240 -5.77 -4.96 4.60
N ARG A 241 -4.70 -4.48 3.95
CA ARG A 241 -3.39 -5.13 4.02
C ARG A 241 -2.86 -5.18 5.45
N ILE A 242 -2.89 -4.04 6.17
CA ILE A 242 -2.44 -3.97 7.57
C ILE A 242 -3.39 -4.78 8.47
N ALA A 243 -4.71 -4.72 8.23
CA ALA A 243 -5.68 -5.50 9.00
C ALA A 243 -5.37 -7.00 8.93
N ASN A 244 -5.15 -7.54 7.73
CA ASN A 244 -4.79 -8.93 7.53
C ASN A 244 -3.41 -9.29 8.10
N ALA A 245 -2.44 -8.37 8.01
CA ALA A 245 -1.13 -8.55 8.60
C ALA A 245 -1.21 -8.64 10.14
N LEU A 246 -1.95 -7.75 10.77
CA LEU A 246 -2.19 -7.79 12.21
C LEU A 246 -2.97 -9.05 12.62
N LEU A 247 -4.02 -9.43 11.88
CA LEU A 247 -4.76 -10.67 12.13
C LEU A 247 -3.83 -11.90 12.14
N ARG A 248 -2.91 -11.98 11.17
CA ARG A 248 -1.91 -13.07 11.11
C ARG A 248 -1.08 -13.13 12.40
N ARG A 249 -0.63 -11.97 12.90
CA ARG A 249 0.14 -11.92 14.14
C ARG A 249 -0.72 -12.26 15.35
N MET A 250 -1.94 -11.76 15.42
CA MET A 250 -2.85 -12.12 16.54
C MET A 250 -3.14 -13.61 16.56
N ARG A 251 -3.23 -14.28 15.42
CA ARG A 251 -3.33 -15.74 15.35
C ARG A 251 -2.11 -16.41 16.00
N ASP A 252 -0.90 -15.93 15.72
CA ASP A 252 0.32 -16.50 16.28
C ASP A 252 0.33 -16.33 17.81
N PHE A 253 -0.07 -15.17 18.32
CA PHE A 253 -0.25 -14.95 19.77
C PHE A 253 -1.34 -15.85 20.38
N ALA A 254 -2.48 -15.99 19.71
CA ALA A 254 -3.56 -16.84 20.18
C ALA A 254 -3.14 -18.31 20.31
N GLN A 255 -2.33 -18.80 19.38
CA GLN A 255 -1.80 -20.17 19.42
C GLN A 255 -0.80 -20.39 20.56
N VAL A 256 0.09 -19.43 20.83
CA VAL A 256 1.19 -19.61 21.77
C VAL A 256 0.82 -19.18 23.19
N LYS A 257 0.04 -18.11 23.33
CA LYS A 257 -0.31 -17.51 24.65
C LYS A 257 -1.75 -17.77 25.07
N GLY A 258 -2.61 -18.26 24.17
CA GLY A 258 -4.02 -18.53 24.41
C GLY A 258 -4.40 -19.98 24.11
N ASN A 259 -5.67 -20.17 23.78
CA ASN A 259 -6.28 -21.45 23.43
C ASN A 259 -6.55 -21.59 21.90
N GLY A 260 -5.94 -20.75 21.08
CA GLY A 260 -6.16 -20.69 19.64
C GLY A 260 -7.29 -19.74 19.20
N THR A 261 -8.01 -19.12 20.15
CA THR A 261 -9.03 -18.09 19.86
C THR A 261 -8.44 -16.70 20.03
N ILE A 262 -8.67 -15.81 19.08
CA ILE A 262 -8.26 -14.42 19.19
C ILE A 262 -9.34 -13.70 20.02
N THR A 263 -9.11 -13.62 21.34
CA THR A 263 -9.93 -12.81 22.24
C THR A 263 -9.48 -11.35 22.22
N LEU A 264 -10.30 -10.44 22.76
CA LEU A 264 -9.91 -9.03 22.90
C LEU A 264 -8.59 -8.89 23.69
N GLU A 265 -8.42 -9.64 24.78
CA GLU A 265 -7.22 -9.62 25.63
C GLU A 265 -5.97 -10.06 24.85
N ILE A 266 -6.08 -11.10 24.01
CA ILE A 266 -4.99 -11.56 23.15
C ILE A 266 -4.68 -10.51 22.08
N ALA A 267 -5.72 -9.88 21.51
CA ALA A 267 -5.50 -8.83 20.50
C ALA A 267 -4.80 -7.59 21.10
N GLU A 268 -5.25 -7.12 22.26
CA GLU A 268 -4.63 -6.00 22.98
C GLU A 268 -3.17 -6.31 23.35
N TYR A 269 -2.94 -7.49 23.97
CA TYR A 269 -1.60 -7.94 24.30
C TYR A 269 -0.66 -8.01 23.09
N GLY A 270 -1.13 -8.62 21.98
CA GLY A 270 -0.33 -8.76 20.78
C GLY A 270 -0.04 -7.42 20.08
N LEU A 271 -1.02 -6.51 20.04
CA LEU A 271 -0.85 -5.17 19.49
C LEU A 271 0.13 -4.33 20.32
N GLU A 272 0.09 -4.45 21.65
CA GLU A 272 1.06 -3.81 22.54
C GLU A 272 2.47 -4.40 22.35
N ALA A 273 2.57 -5.73 22.28
CA ALA A 273 3.85 -6.41 22.03
C ALA A 273 4.47 -6.05 20.66
N LEU A 274 3.63 -5.70 19.68
CA LEU A 274 4.05 -5.20 18.38
C LEU A 274 4.26 -3.68 18.33
N HIS A 275 4.18 -2.99 19.46
CA HIS A 275 4.31 -1.53 19.56
C HIS A 275 3.34 -0.76 18.64
N VAL A 276 2.16 -1.32 18.39
CA VAL A 276 1.09 -0.65 17.64
C VAL A 276 0.15 0.03 18.63
N ASP A 277 0.12 1.33 18.63
CA ASP A 277 -0.66 2.11 19.60
C ASP A 277 -2.17 2.18 19.26
N THR A 278 -2.94 2.90 20.07
CA THR A 278 -4.39 3.05 19.91
C THR A 278 -4.83 3.72 18.61
N TYR A 279 -3.96 4.46 17.94
CA TYR A 279 -4.17 5.07 16.63
C TYR A 279 -3.57 4.23 15.49
N GLY A 280 -2.98 3.08 15.78
CA GLY A 280 -2.28 2.27 14.79
C GLY A 280 -0.93 2.84 14.38
N LEU A 281 -0.35 3.75 15.18
CA LEU A 281 1.00 4.23 14.96
C LEU A 281 2.00 3.18 15.42
N ASP A 282 3.02 2.95 14.60
CA ASP A 282 4.12 2.04 14.92
C ASP A 282 5.36 2.79 15.46
N GLU A 283 6.42 2.06 15.72
CA GLU A 283 7.67 2.60 16.22
C GLU A 283 8.26 3.69 15.31
N MET A 284 8.17 3.51 13.98
CA MET A 284 8.70 4.50 13.04
C MET A 284 7.87 5.77 13.01
N ASP A 285 6.53 5.68 13.10
CA ASP A 285 5.69 6.88 13.24
C ASP A 285 6.05 7.67 14.48
N HIS A 286 6.19 6.99 15.63
CA HIS A 286 6.62 7.63 16.87
C HIS A 286 7.99 8.27 16.72
N LYS A 287 8.94 7.59 16.06
CA LYS A 287 10.29 8.10 15.80
C LYS A 287 10.27 9.34 14.92
N ILE A 288 9.42 9.36 13.88
CA ILE A 288 9.22 10.53 13.02
C ILE A 288 8.66 11.72 13.82
N LEU A 289 7.57 11.51 14.56
CA LEU A 289 6.94 12.55 15.36
C LEU A 289 7.85 13.08 16.47
N LEU A 290 8.53 12.18 17.22
CA LEU A 290 9.49 12.55 18.25
C LEU A 290 10.70 13.31 17.67
N CYS A 291 11.20 12.89 16.51
CA CYS A 291 12.25 13.57 15.80
C CYS A 291 11.87 15.03 15.48
N LEU A 292 10.66 15.24 14.95
CA LEU A 292 10.15 16.57 14.64
C LEU A 292 9.98 17.42 15.92
N ILE A 293 9.46 16.85 17.00
CA ILE A 293 9.24 17.54 18.28
C ILE A 293 10.57 17.90 18.96
N GLU A 294 11.42 16.89 19.21
CA GLU A 294 12.58 17.04 20.09
C GLU A 294 13.79 17.65 19.38
N LYS A 295 14.07 17.22 18.13
CA LYS A 295 15.23 17.72 17.40
C LYS A 295 14.94 19.02 16.65
N PHE A 296 13.70 19.22 16.19
CA PHE A 296 13.35 20.33 15.32
C PHE A 296 12.24 21.25 15.86
N LYS A 297 11.92 21.15 17.15
CA LYS A 297 10.96 22.04 17.86
C LYS A 297 9.58 22.11 17.17
N GLY A 298 9.13 20.98 16.61
CA GLY A 298 7.85 20.86 15.91
C GLY A 298 7.87 21.19 14.41
N GLY A 299 8.99 21.61 13.88
CA GLY A 299 9.15 21.99 12.46
C GLY A 299 8.97 23.48 12.18
N PRO A 300 8.93 23.92 10.88
CA PRO A 300 8.91 23.09 9.66
C PRO A 300 10.26 22.51 9.26
N VAL A 301 10.29 21.27 8.79
CA VAL A 301 11.52 20.53 8.40
C VAL A 301 11.38 19.89 7.02
N GLY A 302 12.42 19.96 6.21
CA GLY A 302 12.46 19.33 4.89
C GLY A 302 12.44 17.80 4.99
N LEU A 303 11.82 17.13 4.00
CA LEU A 303 11.67 15.67 3.95
C LEU A 303 13.01 14.94 4.13
N ASN A 304 14.02 15.30 3.34
CA ASN A 304 15.33 14.65 3.39
C ASN A 304 16.01 14.78 4.76
N THR A 305 15.78 15.90 5.45
CA THR A 305 16.32 16.14 6.79
C THR A 305 15.67 15.22 7.81
N VAL A 306 14.34 15.07 7.74
CA VAL A 306 13.60 14.12 8.60
C VAL A 306 14.06 12.69 8.30
N ALA A 307 14.09 12.30 7.04
CA ALA A 307 14.51 10.97 6.59
C ALA A 307 15.90 10.59 7.13
N THR A 308 16.87 11.47 6.92
CA THR A 308 18.24 11.29 7.46
C THR A 308 18.24 11.17 9.00
N ALA A 309 17.44 12.00 9.68
CA ALA A 309 17.41 12.02 11.14
C ALA A 309 16.76 10.79 11.79
N VAL A 310 15.84 10.12 11.07
CA VAL A 310 15.22 8.86 11.52
C VAL A 310 15.89 7.61 10.92
N GLY A 311 16.81 7.78 9.96
CA GLY A 311 17.53 6.68 9.33
C GLY A 311 16.73 5.93 8.28
N GLU A 312 15.83 6.63 7.54
CA GLU A 312 14.94 6.05 6.52
C GLU A 312 15.09 6.78 5.18
N GLN A 313 14.62 6.17 4.09
CA GLN A 313 14.58 6.81 2.79
C GLN A 313 13.47 7.86 2.70
N ALA A 314 13.75 8.97 2.02
CA ALA A 314 12.78 10.05 1.86
C ALA A 314 11.50 9.60 1.14
N GLY A 315 11.62 8.73 0.14
CA GLY A 315 10.49 8.13 -0.59
C GLY A 315 9.58 7.32 0.33
N THR A 316 10.17 6.44 1.17
CA THR A 316 9.43 5.63 2.15
C THR A 316 8.65 6.51 3.13
N LEU A 317 9.28 7.57 3.66
CA LEU A 317 8.56 8.50 4.53
C LEU A 317 7.35 9.12 3.83
N GLU A 318 7.53 9.58 2.61
CA GLU A 318 6.50 10.30 1.85
C GLU A 318 5.37 9.40 1.35
N GLU A 319 5.64 8.11 1.12
CA GLU A 319 4.67 7.18 0.53
C GLU A 319 3.97 6.29 1.56
N VAL A 320 4.67 5.93 2.63
CA VAL A 320 4.18 4.97 3.61
C VAL A 320 3.69 5.66 4.88
N TYR A 321 4.48 6.55 5.47
CA TYR A 321 4.21 7.11 6.80
C TYR A 321 3.43 8.43 6.76
N GLU A 322 3.88 9.42 5.97
CA GLU A 322 3.25 10.75 5.91
C GLU A 322 1.75 10.73 5.61
N PRO A 323 1.24 9.93 4.64
CA PRO A 323 -0.17 9.98 4.27
C PRO A 323 -1.09 9.67 5.45
N TYR A 324 -0.72 8.70 6.27
CA TYR A 324 -1.50 8.33 7.45
C TYR A 324 -1.37 9.36 8.58
N LEU A 325 -0.15 9.81 8.88
CA LEU A 325 0.10 10.83 9.90
C LEU A 325 -0.62 12.15 9.58
N ILE A 326 -0.67 12.54 8.31
CA ILE A 326 -1.40 13.74 7.85
C ILE A 326 -2.91 13.51 7.97
N GLN A 327 -3.42 12.36 7.52
CA GLN A 327 -4.85 12.03 7.59
C GLN A 327 -5.36 12.00 9.03
N GLN A 328 -4.57 11.43 9.94
CA GLN A 328 -4.90 11.39 11.36
C GLN A 328 -4.70 12.73 12.06
N GLY A 329 -4.14 13.71 11.37
CA GLY A 329 -3.93 15.05 11.88
C GLY A 329 -2.78 15.16 12.89
N PHE A 330 -1.79 14.24 12.86
CA PHE A 330 -0.58 14.34 13.67
C PHE A 330 0.47 15.26 13.04
N MET A 331 0.44 15.36 11.71
CA MET A 331 1.40 16.13 10.93
C MET A 331 0.71 16.95 9.85
N VAL A 332 1.30 18.07 9.47
CA VAL A 332 0.89 18.89 8.32
C VAL A 332 2.07 19.13 7.39
N ARG A 333 1.78 19.19 6.10
CA ARG A 333 2.76 19.55 5.06
C ARG A 333 2.59 21.01 4.68
N THR A 334 3.63 21.80 4.83
CA THR A 334 3.69 23.21 4.47
C THR A 334 4.68 23.42 3.31
N GLN A 335 4.68 24.64 2.73
CA GLN A 335 5.69 24.99 1.71
C GLN A 335 7.14 24.91 2.22
N ARG A 336 7.34 25.09 3.54
CA ARG A 336 8.67 25.04 4.19
C ARG A 336 9.07 23.65 4.65
N GLY A 337 8.14 22.70 4.68
CA GLY A 337 8.39 21.34 5.15
C GLY A 337 7.28 20.77 6.03
N ARG A 338 7.63 19.74 6.80
CA ARG A 338 6.74 18.99 7.68
C ARG A 338 6.71 19.62 9.07
N MET A 339 5.52 19.70 9.64
CA MET A 339 5.30 20.20 11.01
C MET A 339 4.39 19.24 11.76
N VAL A 340 4.64 19.03 13.04
CA VAL A 340 3.69 18.33 13.91
C VAL A 340 2.55 19.27 14.33
N THR A 341 1.44 18.67 14.70
CA THR A 341 0.25 19.37 15.20
C THR A 341 0.18 19.29 16.72
N GLU A 342 -0.71 20.06 17.34
CA GLU A 342 -1.02 19.95 18.76
C GLU A 342 -1.41 18.52 19.16
N LYS A 343 -2.17 17.82 18.30
CA LYS A 343 -2.55 16.41 18.52
C LYS A 343 -1.34 15.49 18.70
N ALA A 344 -0.26 15.72 17.97
CA ALA A 344 0.97 14.93 18.11
C ALA A 344 1.65 15.17 19.46
N TYR A 345 1.69 16.43 19.94
CA TYR A 345 2.22 16.73 21.25
C TYR A 345 1.41 16.08 22.37
N GLN A 346 0.07 16.17 22.29
CA GLN A 346 -0.84 15.57 23.26
C GLN A 346 -0.70 14.03 23.27
N HIS A 347 -0.66 13.41 22.11
CA HIS A 347 -0.54 11.95 21.99
C HIS A 347 0.78 11.40 22.56
N LEU A 348 1.87 12.11 22.37
CA LEU A 348 3.21 11.73 22.85
C LEU A 348 3.55 12.27 24.24
N ASP A 349 2.57 12.85 24.94
CA ASP A 349 2.74 13.46 26.26
C ASP A 349 3.90 14.49 26.29
N LYS A 350 3.99 15.30 25.22
CA LYS A 350 5.00 16.36 25.10
C LYS A 350 4.34 17.72 25.22
N LYS A 351 5.09 18.70 25.74
CA LYS A 351 4.62 20.10 25.81
C LYS A 351 4.82 20.79 24.46
N ASP A 352 3.76 21.39 23.93
CA ASP A 352 3.87 22.27 22.77
C ASP A 352 4.49 23.61 23.21
N PRO A 353 5.68 23.97 22.72
CA PRO A 353 6.32 25.24 23.06
C PRO A 353 5.56 26.46 22.56
N ASN A 354 4.66 26.30 21.59
CA ASN A 354 3.89 27.42 21.02
C ASN A 354 2.62 27.74 21.82
N LEU A 355 2.10 26.81 22.61
CA LEU A 355 0.94 27.06 23.48
C LEU A 355 1.29 27.93 24.69
N GLN A 356 2.57 28.07 25.06
CA GLN A 356 2.98 28.92 26.18
C GLN A 356 3.11 30.43 25.83
N ASN A 357 3.16 30.79 24.54
CA ASN A 357 3.31 32.17 24.09
C ASN A 357 2.00 32.90 23.84
N GLY A 358 0.85 32.23 23.98
CA GLY A 358 -0.47 32.81 23.67
C GLY A 358 -1.25 33.43 24.84
N LEU A 359 -0.75 33.35 26.08
CA LEU A 359 -1.55 33.79 27.25
C LEU A 359 -1.15 35.15 27.88
N PHE A 360 -0.10 35.83 27.38
CA PHE A 360 0.39 37.08 27.99
C PHE A 360 0.82 38.17 27.01
N ASP A 361 0.31 38.19 25.77
CA ASP A 361 0.44 39.35 24.87
C ASP A 361 -0.95 39.94 24.56
N LEU A 362 -1.52 40.56 25.58
CA LEU A 362 -2.58 41.58 25.47
C LEU A 362 -2.23 42.76 26.38
#